data_a39de2217c1208511f9f14e227e789e9
#
_entry.id   a39de2217c1208511f9f14e227e789e9
#
_cell.length_a   1.000
_cell.length_b   1.000
_cell.length_c   1.000
_cell.angle_alpha   90.00
_cell.angle_beta   90.00
_cell.angle_gamma   90.00
#
_symmetry.space_group_name_H-M   'P 1'
#
loop_
_entity.id
_entity.type
_entity.pdbx_description
1 polymer ?
#
loop_
_entity_poly.entity_id
_entity_poly.type
_entity_poly.pdbx_seq_one_letter_code
_entity_poly.pdbx_strand_id
1 'polypeptide(L)'
;FSDENIMTVVGALEYDPGLPEPCPGRYRQHVQGDMSLKEVVPITDAVCRSKIVQAFRIIYIRDTILPKALDDATYSTMTSMYLFNIVEVLVSLNNDDVFFKTLFQKISQAEIGSETWRDLISFLQELIALSRHIQAAQRQDILRHLCNLGLFQVMSDALQSSDTTGKLRATESILSTAIHDPVLLRSYIQNNDKGAIIFDQMVSILLHKHRSGLQEQALDILKILLDPDTMEDSNTKEKFIALFYD
;
A
#
# COMPACT_ATOMS: atom_id res chain seq x y z
N PHE A 1 -7.32 23.02 5.43
CA PHE A 1 -7.14 21.73 6.14
C PHE A 1 -6.16 21.84 7.33
N SER A 2 -5.78 23.08 7.73
CA SER A 2 -4.98 23.33 8.94
C SER A 2 -5.76 23.00 10.22
N ASP A 3 -5.04 22.76 11.33
CA ASP A 3 -5.65 22.44 12.63
C ASP A 3 -6.58 23.56 13.13
N GLU A 4 -6.25 24.82 12.82
CA GLU A 4 -7.05 25.99 13.23
C GLU A 4 -8.42 26.04 12.56
N ASN A 5 -8.51 25.66 11.28
CA ASN A 5 -9.70 25.89 10.47
C ASN A 5 -10.57 24.64 10.27
N ILE A 6 -10.01 23.45 10.44
CA ILE A 6 -10.70 22.19 10.11
C ILE A 6 -11.99 22.03 10.90
N MET A 7 -11.97 22.36 12.20
CA MET A 7 -13.13 22.22 13.07
C MET A 7 -14.26 23.18 12.72
N THR A 8 -13.91 24.36 12.27
CA THR A 8 -14.90 25.36 11.81
C THR A 8 -15.53 24.95 10.49
N VAL A 9 -14.71 24.49 9.53
CA VAL A 9 -15.18 24.02 8.21
C VAL A 9 -16.06 22.80 8.37
N VAL A 10 -15.61 21.78 9.09
CA VAL A 10 -16.37 20.54 9.32
C VAL A 10 -17.65 20.82 10.09
N GLY A 11 -17.58 21.74 11.09
CA GLY A 11 -18.75 22.16 11.85
C GLY A 11 -19.80 22.88 11.00
N ALA A 12 -19.39 23.70 10.04
CA ALA A 12 -20.32 24.34 9.10
C ALA A 12 -21.01 23.31 8.18
N LEU A 13 -20.29 22.25 7.80
CA LEU A 13 -20.82 21.18 6.94
C LEU A 13 -21.75 20.19 7.65
N GLU A 14 -21.85 20.24 8.98
CA GLU A 14 -22.84 19.45 9.74
C GLU A 14 -24.27 19.96 9.59
N TYR A 15 -24.45 21.21 9.12
CA TYR A 15 -25.75 21.84 8.91
C TYR A 15 -26.15 21.80 7.45
N ASP A 16 -26.44 20.61 6.93
CA ASP A 16 -26.98 20.44 5.59
C ASP A 16 -28.50 20.58 5.62
N PRO A 17 -29.11 21.63 4.99
CA PRO A 17 -30.55 21.81 4.94
C PRO A 17 -31.28 20.72 4.13
N GLY A 18 -30.53 19.92 3.35
CA GLY A 18 -31.08 18.77 2.60
C GLY A 18 -31.23 17.49 3.41
N LEU A 19 -30.72 17.46 4.65
CA LEU A 19 -30.91 16.31 5.55
C LEU A 19 -32.15 16.49 6.44
N PRO A 20 -32.94 15.42 6.66
CA PRO A 20 -34.19 15.50 7.45
C PRO A 20 -33.97 15.85 8.93
N GLU A 21 -32.77 15.64 9.45
CA GLU A 21 -32.34 16.09 10.78
C GLU A 21 -30.89 16.61 10.68
N PRO A 22 -30.58 17.77 11.32
CA PRO A 22 -29.18 18.15 11.46
C PRO A 22 -28.46 17.07 12.27
N CYS A 23 -27.30 16.63 11.78
CA CYS A 23 -26.42 15.70 12.48
C CYS A 23 -25.35 16.48 13.28
N PRO A 24 -25.73 17.23 14.35
CA PRO A 24 -24.80 18.07 15.08
C PRO A 24 -23.74 17.20 15.75
N GLY A 25 -22.48 17.56 15.52
CA GLY A 25 -21.34 16.94 16.18
C GLY A 25 -20.81 15.65 15.53
N ARG A 26 -21.44 15.09 14.51
CA ARG A 26 -21.05 13.81 13.93
C ARG A 26 -19.68 13.89 13.21
N TYR A 27 -19.50 14.84 12.33
CA TYR A 27 -18.26 15.00 11.58
C TYR A 27 -17.11 15.52 12.46
N ARG A 28 -17.42 16.47 13.35
CA ARG A 28 -16.45 17.01 14.33
C ARG A 28 -15.99 15.95 15.32
N GLN A 29 -16.90 15.11 15.82
CA GLN A 29 -16.55 14.01 16.72
C GLN A 29 -15.59 13.02 16.04
N HIS A 30 -15.86 12.66 14.78
CA HIS A 30 -14.96 11.80 14.02
C HIS A 30 -13.60 12.44 13.81
N VAL A 31 -13.55 13.72 13.40
CA VAL A 31 -12.28 14.45 13.21
C VAL A 31 -11.49 14.59 14.52
N GLN A 32 -12.13 14.69 15.67
CA GLN A 32 -11.46 14.79 16.97
C GLN A 32 -11.05 13.45 17.57
N GLY A 33 -11.88 12.42 17.42
CA GLY A 33 -11.73 11.16 18.12
C GLY A 33 -11.06 10.06 17.28
N ASP A 34 -11.56 9.85 16.07
CA ASP A 34 -11.17 8.71 15.24
C ASP A 34 -9.97 9.01 14.30
N MET A 35 -9.61 10.30 14.18
CA MET A 35 -8.48 10.74 13.34
C MET A 35 -7.14 10.75 14.08
N SER A 36 -6.98 10.00 15.16
CA SER A 36 -5.67 9.77 15.74
C SER A 36 -4.84 8.92 14.76
N LEU A 37 -3.74 9.49 14.28
CA LEU A 37 -2.81 8.77 13.41
C LEU A 37 -2.29 7.53 14.15
N LYS A 38 -2.65 6.33 13.68
CA LYS A 38 -2.10 5.08 14.20
C LYS A 38 -0.69 4.90 13.61
N GLU A 39 0.31 5.39 14.32
CA GLU A 39 1.69 5.27 13.89
C GLU A 39 2.22 3.87 14.19
N VAL A 40 2.31 3.01 13.19
CA VAL A 40 2.95 1.68 13.32
C VAL A 40 4.46 1.80 13.55
N VAL A 41 5.07 2.82 12.96
CA VAL A 41 6.44 3.28 13.20
C VAL A 41 6.38 4.77 13.49
N PRO A 42 7.04 5.29 14.54
CA PRO A 42 7.05 6.71 14.84
C PRO A 42 7.62 7.52 13.68
N ILE A 43 6.88 8.53 13.25
CA ILE A 43 7.32 9.48 12.22
C ILE A 43 7.92 10.69 12.94
N THR A 44 9.22 10.87 12.83
CA THR A 44 9.95 11.95 13.54
C THR A 44 9.79 13.30 12.88
N ASP A 45 9.63 13.34 11.55
CA ASP A 45 9.40 14.56 10.79
C ASP A 45 7.98 15.09 11.02
N ALA A 46 7.88 16.23 11.70
CA ALA A 46 6.62 16.90 11.98
C ALA A 46 5.91 17.40 10.71
N VAL A 47 6.65 17.74 9.66
CA VAL A 47 6.08 18.17 8.37
C VAL A 47 5.43 16.97 7.68
N CYS A 48 6.13 15.83 7.62
CA CYS A 48 5.59 14.59 7.08
C CYS A 48 4.31 14.18 7.81
N ARG A 49 4.32 14.17 9.14
CA ARG A 49 3.13 13.87 9.96
C ARG A 49 1.96 14.81 9.65
N SER A 50 2.21 16.11 9.55
CA SER A 50 1.19 17.11 9.20
C SER A 50 0.58 16.83 7.81
N LYS A 51 1.40 16.44 6.83
CA LYS A 51 0.94 16.09 5.48
C LYS A 51 0.06 14.85 5.45
N ILE A 52 0.37 13.83 6.25
CA ILE A 52 -0.49 12.63 6.39
C ILE A 52 -1.86 13.02 6.94
N VAL A 53 -1.89 13.82 8.00
CA VAL A 53 -3.15 14.30 8.60
C VAL A 53 -3.96 15.14 7.61
N GLN A 54 -3.30 16.04 6.88
CA GLN A 54 -3.95 16.84 5.84
C GLN A 54 -4.52 15.97 4.71
N ALA A 55 -3.76 15.00 4.24
CA ALA A 55 -4.22 14.07 3.20
C ALA A 55 -5.49 13.33 3.64
N PHE A 56 -5.51 12.83 4.87
CA PHE A 56 -6.68 12.16 5.43
C PHE A 56 -7.90 13.10 5.53
N ARG A 57 -7.71 14.32 6.01
CA ARG A 57 -8.78 15.33 6.09
C ARG A 57 -9.36 15.67 4.72
N ILE A 58 -8.52 15.77 3.70
CA ILE A 58 -8.95 16.04 2.32
C ILE A 58 -9.85 14.92 1.83
N ILE A 59 -9.43 13.66 1.96
CA ILE A 59 -10.22 12.50 1.54
C ILE A 59 -11.54 12.44 2.33
N TYR A 60 -11.48 12.64 3.65
CA TYR A 60 -12.67 12.57 4.48
C TYR A 60 -13.73 13.61 4.08
N ILE A 61 -13.31 14.85 3.83
CA ILE A 61 -14.24 15.89 3.36
C ILE A 61 -14.75 15.58 1.96
N ARG A 62 -13.86 15.19 1.03
CA ARG A 62 -14.21 14.94 -0.36
C ARG A 62 -15.17 13.74 -0.51
N ASP A 63 -14.85 12.63 0.14
CA ASP A 63 -15.50 11.34 -0.14
C ASP A 63 -16.62 11.00 0.86
N THR A 64 -16.57 11.56 2.07
CA THR A 64 -17.55 11.25 3.13
C THR A 64 -18.54 12.39 3.37
N ILE A 65 -18.05 13.62 3.44
CA ILE A 65 -18.93 14.77 3.79
C ILE A 65 -19.60 15.33 2.54
N LEU A 66 -18.86 15.55 1.46
CA LEU A 66 -19.31 16.28 0.27
C LEU A 66 -19.38 15.47 -1.03
N PRO A 67 -19.57 14.14 -1.04
CA PRO A 67 -19.44 13.36 -2.28
C PRO A 67 -20.46 13.76 -3.35
N LYS A 68 -21.60 14.37 -2.98
CA LYS A 68 -22.66 14.80 -3.88
C LYS A 68 -22.75 16.31 -4.07
N ALA A 69 -21.98 17.09 -3.31
CA ALA A 69 -22.06 18.54 -3.29
C ALA A 69 -20.89 19.23 -3.99
N LEU A 70 -19.80 18.50 -4.29
CA LEU A 70 -18.65 19.02 -4.98
C LEU A 70 -18.87 19.10 -6.48
N ASP A 71 -18.56 20.26 -7.07
CA ASP A 71 -18.39 20.36 -8.51
C ASP A 71 -17.08 19.70 -8.96
N ASP A 72 -16.97 19.39 -10.25
CA ASP A 72 -15.84 18.68 -10.84
C ASP A 72 -14.50 19.43 -10.63
N ALA A 73 -14.52 20.75 -10.65
CA ALA A 73 -13.32 21.57 -10.48
C ALA A 73 -12.81 21.50 -9.03
N THR A 74 -13.71 21.61 -8.06
CA THR A 74 -13.38 21.49 -6.64
C THR A 74 -12.93 20.06 -6.30
N TYR A 75 -13.61 19.04 -6.81
CA TYR A 75 -13.21 17.65 -6.64
C TYR A 75 -11.80 17.39 -7.19
N SER A 76 -11.51 17.86 -8.40
CA SER A 76 -10.20 17.76 -9.05
C SER A 76 -9.11 18.48 -8.24
N THR A 77 -9.41 19.66 -7.71
CA THR A 77 -8.47 20.42 -6.89
C THR A 77 -8.14 19.68 -5.59
N MET A 78 -9.15 19.16 -4.89
CA MET A 78 -8.95 18.38 -3.67
C MET A 78 -8.14 17.11 -3.94
N THR A 79 -8.42 16.43 -5.06
CA THR A 79 -7.65 15.25 -5.49
C THR A 79 -6.19 15.59 -5.75
N SER A 80 -5.91 16.71 -6.42
CA SER A 80 -4.54 17.17 -6.67
C SER A 80 -3.80 17.52 -5.37
N MET A 81 -4.47 18.17 -4.43
CA MET A 81 -3.89 18.47 -3.11
C MET A 81 -3.57 17.21 -2.32
N TYR A 82 -4.47 16.23 -2.34
CA TYR A 82 -4.24 14.92 -1.74
C TYR A 82 -3.01 14.24 -2.32
N LEU A 83 -2.94 14.13 -3.66
CA LEU A 83 -1.82 13.49 -4.35
C LEU A 83 -0.50 14.20 -4.07
N PHE A 84 -0.50 15.53 -4.05
CA PHE A 84 0.68 16.29 -3.69
C PHE A 84 1.19 15.97 -2.28
N ASN A 85 0.30 15.92 -1.30
CA ASN A 85 0.67 15.53 0.07
C ASN A 85 1.22 14.10 0.13
N ILE A 86 0.62 13.14 -0.61
CA ILE A 86 1.11 11.75 -0.66
C ILE A 86 2.51 11.68 -1.28
N VAL A 87 2.77 12.43 -2.35
CA VAL A 87 4.11 12.48 -2.96
C VAL A 87 5.15 13.00 -1.95
N GLU A 88 4.86 14.09 -1.25
CA GLU A 88 5.77 14.64 -0.24
C GLU A 88 6.02 13.67 0.92
N VAL A 89 4.98 12.98 1.39
CA VAL A 89 5.10 11.95 2.44
C VAL A 89 6.01 10.81 1.97
N LEU A 90 5.78 10.25 0.78
CA LEU A 90 6.57 9.14 0.26
C LEU A 90 8.05 9.53 0.07
N VAL A 91 8.32 10.74 -0.42
CA VAL A 91 9.68 11.26 -0.56
C VAL A 91 10.34 11.46 0.80
N SER A 92 9.62 12.02 1.78
CA SER A 92 10.14 12.21 3.13
C SER A 92 10.48 10.86 3.79
N LEU A 93 9.58 9.87 3.71
CA LEU A 93 9.81 8.54 4.27
C LEU A 93 10.96 7.80 3.57
N ASN A 94 11.12 7.97 2.25
CA ASN A 94 12.22 7.33 1.51
C ASN A 94 13.59 7.93 1.86
N ASN A 95 13.62 9.18 2.28
CA ASN A 95 14.84 9.85 2.72
C ASN A 95 15.19 9.56 4.20
N ASP A 96 14.30 8.88 4.94
CA ASP A 96 14.53 8.48 6.32
C ASP A 96 14.99 7.03 6.40
N ASP A 97 16.30 6.81 6.34
CA ASP A 97 16.92 5.49 6.42
C ASP A 97 16.58 4.73 7.71
N VAL A 98 16.25 5.43 8.79
CA VAL A 98 15.91 4.83 10.08
C VAL A 98 14.49 4.29 10.06
N PHE A 99 13.57 5.01 9.38
CA PHE A 99 12.17 4.65 9.33
C PHE A 99 11.94 3.24 8.74
N PHE A 100 12.44 2.98 7.53
CA PHE A 100 12.26 1.68 6.89
C PHE A 100 12.99 0.55 7.62
N LYS A 101 14.19 0.78 8.12
CA LYS A 101 14.90 -0.23 8.95
C LYS A 101 14.10 -0.59 10.19
N THR A 102 13.51 0.40 10.86
CA THR A 102 12.66 0.20 12.04
C THR A 102 11.38 -0.55 11.67
N LEU A 103 10.76 -0.24 10.52
CA LEU A 103 9.58 -0.94 10.01
C LEU A 103 9.88 -2.44 9.84
N PHE A 104 10.93 -2.79 9.08
CA PHE A 104 11.28 -4.20 8.85
C PHE A 104 11.73 -4.92 10.12
N GLN A 105 12.42 -4.24 11.04
CA GLN A 105 12.75 -4.80 12.35
C GLN A 105 11.50 -5.11 13.16
N LYS A 106 10.52 -4.22 13.21
CA LYS A 106 9.25 -4.45 13.91
C LYS A 106 8.46 -5.61 13.28
N ILE A 107 8.43 -5.70 11.94
CA ILE A 107 7.79 -6.83 11.24
C ILE A 107 8.44 -8.16 11.65
N SER A 108 9.77 -8.23 11.69
CA SER A 108 10.49 -9.45 12.05
C SER A 108 10.33 -9.85 13.53
N GLN A 109 10.01 -8.91 14.40
CA GLN A 109 9.79 -9.15 15.83
C GLN A 109 8.33 -9.44 16.19
N ALA A 110 7.39 -9.05 15.32
CA ALA A 110 5.97 -9.27 15.57
C ALA A 110 5.59 -10.74 15.30
N GLU A 111 4.72 -11.28 16.14
CA GLU A 111 4.14 -12.61 15.93
C GLU A 111 3.26 -12.59 14.68
N ILE A 112 3.51 -13.49 13.74
CA ILE A 112 2.78 -13.59 12.48
C ILE A 112 1.29 -13.86 12.77
N GLY A 113 0.41 -13.04 12.18
CA GLY A 113 -1.03 -13.10 12.40
C GLY A 113 -1.52 -12.31 13.62
N SER A 114 -0.63 -11.69 14.42
CA SER A 114 -1.03 -10.75 15.47
C SER A 114 -1.62 -9.46 14.87
N GLU A 115 -2.36 -8.69 15.66
CA GLU A 115 -2.89 -7.39 15.24
C GLU A 115 -1.75 -6.43 14.82
N THR A 116 -0.71 -6.34 15.64
CA THR A 116 0.48 -5.53 15.36
C THR A 116 1.14 -5.91 14.03
N TRP A 117 1.28 -7.22 13.79
CA TRP A 117 1.85 -7.70 12.52
C TRP A 117 0.97 -7.33 11.32
N ARG A 118 -0.36 -7.50 11.44
CA ARG A 118 -1.31 -7.12 10.38
C ARG A 118 -1.26 -5.63 10.05
N ASP A 119 -1.16 -4.79 11.08
CA ASP A 119 -1.02 -3.34 10.92
C ASP A 119 0.26 -2.97 10.15
N LEU A 120 1.39 -3.59 10.52
CA LEU A 120 2.67 -3.37 9.87
C LEU A 120 2.67 -3.81 8.39
N ILE A 121 2.10 -5.00 8.11
CA ILE A 121 1.97 -5.51 6.73
C ILE A 121 1.00 -4.66 5.91
N SER A 122 -0.11 -4.22 6.50
CA SER A 122 -1.06 -3.34 5.83
C SER A 122 -0.45 -1.97 5.52
N PHE A 123 0.34 -1.43 6.43
CA PHE A 123 1.08 -0.19 6.20
C PHE A 123 2.09 -0.34 5.05
N LEU A 124 2.85 -1.45 5.04
CA LEU A 124 3.81 -1.72 3.97
C LEU A 124 3.12 -1.88 2.61
N GLN A 125 1.99 -2.58 2.56
CA GLN A 125 1.20 -2.74 1.35
C GLN A 125 0.66 -1.39 0.85
N GLU A 126 0.11 -0.56 1.75
CA GLU A 126 -0.42 0.76 1.39
C GLU A 126 0.68 1.69 0.86
N LEU A 127 1.87 1.68 1.48
CA LEU A 127 3.02 2.44 1.01
C LEU A 127 3.42 2.05 -0.42
N ILE A 128 3.44 0.75 -0.72
CA ILE A 128 3.73 0.24 -2.08
C ILE A 128 2.61 0.68 -3.04
N ALA A 129 1.34 0.56 -2.64
CA ALA A 129 0.21 0.96 -3.47
C ALA A 129 0.22 2.46 -3.78
N LEU A 130 0.53 3.30 -2.79
CA LEU A 130 0.64 4.75 -2.96
C LEU A 130 1.82 5.17 -3.84
N SER A 131 2.87 4.34 -3.94
CA SER A 131 4.04 4.63 -4.79
C SER A 131 3.68 4.79 -6.28
N ARG A 132 2.51 4.30 -6.73
CA ARG A 132 2.00 4.53 -8.10
C ARG A 132 1.81 6.02 -8.45
N HIS A 133 1.68 6.88 -7.44
CA HIS A 133 1.42 8.31 -7.63
C HIS A 133 2.70 9.16 -7.78
N ILE A 134 3.86 8.57 -7.56
CA ILE A 134 5.16 9.24 -7.77
C ILE A 134 5.76 8.90 -9.13
N GLN A 135 6.79 9.67 -9.52
CA GLN A 135 7.50 9.44 -10.78
C GLN A 135 8.15 8.04 -10.82
N ALA A 136 8.23 7.45 -12.01
CA ALA A 136 8.71 6.09 -12.21
C ALA A 136 10.11 5.84 -11.59
N ALA A 137 11.04 6.79 -11.75
CA ALA A 137 12.39 6.67 -11.18
C ALA A 137 12.36 6.61 -9.64
N GLN A 138 11.64 7.53 -9.00
CA GLN A 138 11.49 7.56 -7.55
C GLN A 138 10.79 6.31 -7.01
N ARG A 139 9.77 5.82 -7.73
CA ARG A 139 9.08 4.57 -7.38
C ARG A 139 10.03 3.38 -7.43
N GLN A 140 10.85 3.27 -8.47
CA GLN A 140 11.83 2.21 -8.58
C GLN A 140 12.85 2.27 -7.44
N ASP A 141 13.30 3.47 -7.04
CA ASP A 141 14.22 3.64 -5.92
C ASP A 141 13.60 3.16 -4.61
N ILE A 142 12.34 3.52 -4.33
CA ILE A 142 11.61 3.04 -3.14
C ILE A 142 11.48 1.51 -3.18
N LEU A 143 11.02 0.93 -4.29
CA LEU A 143 10.83 -0.51 -4.40
C LEU A 143 12.15 -1.28 -4.23
N ARG A 144 13.25 -0.81 -4.83
CA ARG A 144 14.58 -1.40 -4.64
C ARG A 144 15.05 -1.29 -3.19
N HIS A 145 14.84 -0.16 -2.55
CA HIS A 145 15.16 0.03 -1.13
C HIS A 145 14.40 -0.98 -0.26
N LEU A 146 13.09 -1.12 -0.45
CA LEU A 146 12.28 -2.09 0.28
C LEU A 146 12.71 -3.54 0.01
N CYS A 147 13.04 -3.88 -1.24
CA CYS A 147 13.56 -5.20 -1.60
C CYS A 147 14.90 -5.51 -0.91
N ASN A 148 15.80 -4.54 -0.83
CA ASN A 148 17.08 -4.69 -0.13
C ASN A 148 16.89 -4.89 1.39
N LEU A 149 15.82 -4.37 1.97
CA LEU A 149 15.46 -4.57 3.37
C LEU A 149 14.71 -5.89 3.62
N GLY A 150 14.38 -6.65 2.58
CA GLY A 150 13.76 -7.97 2.70
C GLY A 150 12.26 -8.01 2.40
N LEU A 151 11.74 -7.10 1.56
CA LEU A 151 10.33 -7.07 1.18
C LEU A 151 9.78 -8.44 0.79
N PHE A 152 10.43 -9.11 -0.18
CA PHE A 152 9.93 -10.39 -0.67
C PHE A 152 10.03 -11.52 0.37
N GLN A 153 10.98 -11.43 1.31
CA GLN A 153 11.05 -12.37 2.43
C GLN A 153 9.81 -12.22 3.33
N VAL A 154 9.45 -10.99 3.68
CA VAL A 154 8.26 -10.68 4.47
C VAL A 154 6.99 -11.16 3.74
N MET A 155 6.90 -10.93 2.42
CA MET A 155 5.75 -11.39 1.63
C MET A 155 5.68 -12.92 1.55
N SER A 156 6.81 -13.61 1.41
CA SER A 156 6.90 -15.07 1.43
C SER A 156 6.40 -15.65 2.76
N ASP A 157 6.85 -15.09 3.88
CA ASP A 157 6.44 -15.52 5.21
C ASP A 157 4.92 -15.28 5.43
N ALA A 158 4.39 -14.15 4.92
CA ALA A 158 2.96 -13.85 4.97
C ALA A 158 2.12 -14.82 4.11
N LEU A 159 2.59 -15.20 2.93
CA LEU A 159 1.91 -16.17 2.07
C LEU A 159 1.86 -17.57 2.67
N GLN A 160 2.87 -17.96 3.45
CA GLN A 160 2.92 -19.25 4.15
C GLN A 160 2.09 -19.28 5.43
N SER A 161 1.73 -18.12 5.96
CA SER A 161 0.96 -18.03 7.21
C SER A 161 -0.46 -18.59 7.04
N SER A 162 -1.15 -18.84 8.13
CA SER A 162 -2.59 -19.16 8.13
C SER A 162 -3.47 -17.89 8.07
N ASP A 163 -2.86 -16.69 8.17
CA ASP A 163 -3.59 -15.43 8.23
C ASP A 163 -4.06 -14.98 6.83
N THR A 164 -5.38 -14.98 6.63
CA THR A 164 -5.98 -14.62 5.33
C THR A 164 -5.74 -13.16 4.96
N THR A 165 -5.77 -12.27 5.95
CA THR A 165 -5.52 -10.83 5.73
C THR A 165 -4.07 -10.61 5.28
N GLY A 166 -3.12 -11.24 5.97
CA GLY A 166 -1.71 -11.17 5.60
C GLY A 166 -1.44 -11.72 4.21
N LYS A 167 -2.05 -12.86 3.84
CA LYS A 167 -1.96 -13.40 2.48
C LYS A 167 -2.45 -12.42 1.43
N LEU A 168 -3.61 -11.81 1.67
CA LEU A 168 -4.18 -10.81 0.76
C LEU A 168 -3.22 -9.62 0.57
N ARG A 169 -2.74 -9.04 1.67
CA ARG A 169 -1.81 -7.91 1.63
C ARG A 169 -0.48 -8.24 0.96
N ALA A 170 0.04 -9.44 1.19
CA ALA A 170 1.25 -9.93 0.54
C ALA A 170 1.04 -10.08 -0.98
N THR A 171 -0.07 -10.67 -1.40
CA THR A 171 -0.38 -10.84 -2.83
C THR A 171 -0.56 -9.48 -3.53
N GLU A 172 -1.27 -8.53 -2.91
CA GLU A 172 -1.42 -7.16 -3.41
C GLU A 172 -0.06 -6.43 -3.54
N SER A 173 0.83 -6.61 -2.56
CA SER A 173 2.17 -6.01 -2.57
C SER A 173 3.05 -6.59 -3.68
N ILE A 174 3.01 -7.90 -3.86
CA ILE A 174 3.74 -8.61 -4.93
C ILE A 174 3.21 -8.18 -6.29
N LEU A 175 1.90 -8.15 -6.48
CA LEU A 175 1.26 -7.72 -7.73
C LEU A 175 1.65 -6.28 -8.07
N SER A 176 1.54 -5.36 -7.11
CA SER A 176 1.90 -3.96 -7.31
C SER A 176 3.37 -3.81 -7.70
N THR A 177 4.27 -4.56 -7.03
CA THR A 177 5.70 -4.56 -7.37
C THR A 177 5.95 -5.14 -8.76
N ALA A 178 5.30 -6.26 -9.10
CA ALA A 178 5.43 -6.91 -10.41
C ALA A 178 4.95 -6.04 -11.57
N ILE A 179 3.86 -5.29 -11.38
CA ILE A 179 3.35 -4.34 -12.39
C ILE A 179 4.37 -3.22 -12.68
N HIS A 180 5.06 -2.75 -11.65
CA HIS A 180 5.95 -1.60 -11.78
C HIS A 180 7.40 -1.95 -12.07
N ASP A 181 7.88 -3.08 -11.57
CA ASP A 181 9.25 -3.58 -11.83
C ASP A 181 9.28 -5.12 -11.73
N PRO A 182 8.89 -5.82 -12.79
CA PRO A 182 8.88 -7.29 -12.82
C PRO A 182 10.28 -7.89 -12.66
N VAL A 183 11.33 -7.14 -13.02
CA VAL A 183 12.72 -7.59 -12.93
C VAL A 183 13.13 -7.82 -11.48
N LEU A 184 12.68 -6.97 -10.54
CA LEU A 184 12.97 -7.16 -9.11
C LEU A 184 12.42 -8.49 -8.59
N LEU A 185 11.17 -8.81 -8.91
CA LEU A 185 10.54 -10.05 -8.46
C LEU A 185 11.19 -11.27 -9.11
N ARG A 186 11.46 -11.22 -10.43
CA ARG A 186 12.15 -12.30 -11.15
C ARG A 186 13.54 -12.57 -10.58
N SER A 187 14.31 -11.50 -10.32
CA SER A 187 15.65 -11.63 -9.74
C SER A 187 15.63 -12.25 -8.36
N TYR A 188 14.61 -11.92 -7.55
CA TYR A 188 14.44 -12.54 -6.24
C TYR A 188 14.13 -14.03 -6.35
N ILE A 189 13.20 -14.42 -7.24
CA ILE A 189 12.80 -15.82 -7.46
C ILE A 189 14.00 -16.66 -7.94
N GLN A 190 14.83 -16.12 -8.83
CA GLN A 190 15.96 -16.83 -9.40
C GLN A 190 17.16 -16.97 -8.46
N ASN A 191 17.40 -15.99 -7.61
CA ASN A 191 18.62 -15.87 -6.82
C ASN A 191 18.45 -16.22 -5.34
N ASN A 192 17.25 -16.60 -4.92
CA ASN A 192 16.95 -16.89 -3.53
C ASN A 192 16.29 -18.25 -3.38
N ASP A 193 16.79 -19.07 -2.45
CA ASP A 193 16.17 -20.37 -2.12
C ASP A 193 14.70 -20.24 -1.70
N LYS A 194 14.34 -19.09 -1.13
CA LYS A 194 12.95 -18.77 -0.77
C LYS A 194 12.15 -18.12 -1.91
N GLY A 195 12.77 -17.82 -3.03
CA GLY A 195 12.11 -17.25 -4.20
C GLY A 195 11.11 -18.22 -4.82
N ALA A 196 11.47 -19.49 -4.91
CA ALA A 196 10.58 -20.56 -5.37
C ALA A 196 9.27 -20.62 -4.56
N ILE A 197 9.32 -20.30 -3.25
CA ILE A 197 8.14 -20.32 -2.38
C ILE A 197 7.05 -19.36 -2.88
N ILE A 198 7.42 -18.16 -3.33
CA ILE A 198 6.44 -17.20 -3.85
C ILE A 198 5.76 -17.79 -5.09
N PHE A 199 6.54 -18.38 -6.00
CA PHE A 199 6.01 -18.99 -7.22
C PHE A 199 5.07 -20.16 -6.89
N ASP A 200 5.50 -21.09 -6.04
CA ASP A 200 4.71 -22.24 -5.59
C ASP A 200 3.41 -21.82 -4.91
N GLN A 201 3.46 -20.76 -4.09
CA GLN A 201 2.26 -20.23 -3.45
C GLN A 201 1.28 -19.62 -4.45
N MET A 202 1.76 -18.92 -5.49
CA MET A 202 0.89 -18.39 -6.55
C MET A 202 0.21 -19.53 -7.30
N VAL A 203 0.94 -20.59 -7.66
CA VAL A 203 0.37 -21.80 -8.29
C VAL A 203 -0.61 -22.49 -7.35
N SER A 204 -0.26 -22.67 -6.08
CA SER A 204 -1.15 -23.28 -5.07
C SER A 204 -2.47 -22.51 -4.91
N ILE A 205 -2.42 -21.18 -4.90
CA ILE A 205 -3.61 -20.32 -4.82
C ILE A 205 -4.51 -20.54 -6.05
N LEU A 206 -3.94 -20.67 -7.25
CA LEU A 206 -4.70 -20.92 -8.47
C LEU A 206 -5.39 -22.29 -8.47
N LEU A 207 -4.75 -23.30 -7.90
CA LEU A 207 -5.28 -24.66 -7.88
C LEU A 207 -6.37 -24.88 -6.82
N HIS A 208 -6.61 -23.91 -5.94
CA HIS A 208 -7.68 -24.01 -4.95
C HIS A 208 -9.07 -24.01 -5.61
N LYS A 209 -9.97 -24.87 -5.10
CA LYS A 209 -11.30 -25.11 -5.69
C LYS A 209 -12.28 -23.93 -5.61
N HIS A 210 -12.07 -22.99 -4.74
CA HIS A 210 -12.95 -21.83 -4.55
C HIS A 210 -12.34 -20.60 -5.22
N ARG A 211 -13.04 -20.06 -6.21
CA ARG A 211 -12.66 -18.79 -6.84
C ARG A 211 -12.70 -17.67 -5.80
N SER A 212 -11.58 -16.99 -5.63
CA SER A 212 -11.44 -15.84 -4.75
C SER A 212 -10.68 -14.73 -5.48
N GLY A 213 -10.78 -13.48 -5.01
CA GLY A 213 -9.98 -12.39 -5.56
C GLY A 213 -8.46 -12.66 -5.52
N LEU A 214 -8.00 -13.51 -4.60
CA LEU A 214 -6.60 -13.94 -4.55
C LEU A 214 -6.18 -14.75 -5.78
N GLN A 215 -7.08 -15.56 -6.37
CA GLN A 215 -6.77 -16.33 -7.58
C GLN A 215 -6.58 -15.44 -8.80
N GLU A 216 -7.37 -14.37 -8.92
CA GLU A 216 -7.22 -13.40 -10.00
C GLU A 216 -5.88 -12.67 -9.89
N GLN A 217 -5.53 -12.23 -8.68
CA GLN A 217 -4.24 -11.58 -8.42
C GLN A 217 -3.06 -12.54 -8.67
N ALA A 218 -3.13 -13.80 -8.21
CA ALA A 218 -2.10 -14.78 -8.44
C ALA A 218 -1.92 -15.08 -9.94
N LEU A 219 -3.03 -15.17 -10.69
CA LEU A 219 -2.98 -15.32 -12.14
C LEU A 219 -2.30 -14.13 -12.82
N ASP A 220 -2.61 -12.92 -12.42
CA ASP A 220 -2.00 -11.72 -13.00
C ASP A 220 -0.51 -11.63 -12.65
N ILE A 221 -0.11 -11.99 -11.43
CA ILE A 221 1.32 -12.09 -11.06
C ILE A 221 2.04 -13.09 -11.96
N LEU A 222 1.48 -14.30 -12.14
CA LEU A 222 2.09 -15.33 -12.99
C LEU A 222 2.15 -14.91 -14.45
N LYS A 223 1.11 -14.27 -15.00
CA LYS A 223 1.16 -13.71 -16.36
C LYS A 223 2.32 -12.71 -16.53
N ILE A 224 2.48 -11.77 -15.57
CA ILE A 224 3.57 -10.80 -15.61
C ILE A 224 4.93 -11.48 -15.51
N LEU A 225 5.08 -12.45 -14.61
CA LEU A 225 6.33 -13.19 -14.42
C LEU A 225 6.74 -13.99 -15.65
N LEU A 226 5.76 -14.62 -16.32
CA LEU A 226 5.98 -15.50 -17.47
C LEU A 226 5.94 -14.77 -18.82
N ASP A 227 5.63 -13.48 -18.83
CA ASP A 227 5.57 -12.68 -20.05
C ASP A 227 6.96 -12.55 -20.71
N PRO A 228 7.17 -13.18 -21.86
CA PRO A 228 8.46 -13.20 -22.54
C PRO A 228 8.86 -11.82 -23.11
N ASP A 229 7.88 -10.95 -23.37
CA ASP A 229 8.13 -9.65 -24.00
C ASP A 229 8.73 -8.65 -23.00
N THR A 230 8.59 -8.91 -21.71
CA THR A 230 9.18 -8.12 -20.62
C THR A 230 10.50 -8.70 -20.09
N MET A 231 11.06 -9.72 -20.75
CA MET A 231 12.35 -10.33 -20.40
C MET A 231 13.43 -9.91 -21.42
N GLU A 232 14.40 -9.13 -20.94
CA GLU A 232 15.47 -8.58 -21.79
C GLU A 232 16.50 -9.61 -22.25
N ASP A 233 16.68 -10.71 -21.47
CA ASP A 233 17.73 -11.71 -21.69
C ASP A 233 17.13 -13.12 -21.95
N SER A 234 17.60 -13.77 -23.04
CA SER A 234 17.19 -15.12 -23.41
C SER A 234 17.50 -16.17 -22.34
N ASN A 235 18.59 -16.01 -21.59
CA ASN A 235 18.97 -16.91 -20.51
C ASN A 235 17.99 -16.82 -19.31
N THR A 236 17.55 -15.61 -18.98
CA THR A 236 16.50 -15.37 -17.98
C THR A 236 15.18 -16.02 -18.39
N LYS A 237 14.84 -15.90 -19.68
CA LYS A 237 13.65 -16.51 -20.27
C LYS A 237 13.66 -18.04 -20.16
N GLU A 238 14.77 -18.68 -20.56
CA GLU A 238 14.92 -20.13 -20.49
C GLU A 238 14.85 -20.65 -19.05
N LYS A 239 15.52 -19.97 -18.11
CA LYS A 239 15.50 -20.33 -16.69
C LYS A 239 14.11 -20.20 -16.08
N PHE A 240 13.34 -19.15 -16.41
CA PHE A 240 11.98 -18.98 -15.90
C PHE A 240 11.00 -19.98 -16.48
N ILE A 241 11.16 -20.35 -17.77
CA ILE A 241 10.38 -21.39 -18.40
C ILE A 241 10.67 -22.76 -17.76
N ALA A 242 11.96 -23.06 -17.52
CA ALA A 242 12.36 -24.30 -16.84
C ALA A 242 11.75 -24.40 -15.44
N LEU A 243 11.76 -23.33 -14.65
CA LEU A 243 11.16 -23.26 -13.31
C LEU A 243 9.64 -23.53 -13.32
N PHE A 244 8.96 -23.27 -14.43
CA PHE A 244 7.53 -23.52 -14.57
C PHE A 244 7.21 -24.99 -14.92
N TYR A 245 8.14 -25.71 -15.57
CA TYR A 245 7.92 -27.08 -16.05
C TYR A 245 8.53 -28.15 -15.13
N ASP A 246 9.38 -27.78 -14.18
CA ASP A 246 9.96 -28.66 -13.16
C ASP A 246 9.11 -28.67 -11.87
#